data_804f96be7c28402fc9b233bba603cb60
#
_entry.id   804f96be7c28402fc9b233bba603cb60
#
_cell.length_a   1.000
_cell.length_b   1.000
_cell.length_c   1.000
_cell.angle_alpha   90.00
_cell.angle_beta   90.00
_cell.angle_gamma   90.00
#
_symmetry.space_group_name_H-M   'P 1'
#
loop_
_entity.id
_entity.type
_entity.pdbx_description
1 polymer ?
#
loop_
_entity_poly.entity_id
_entity_poly.type
_entity_poly.pdbx_seq_one_letter_code
_entity_poly.pdbx_strand_id
1 'polypeptide(L)'
;MKTAQKGDTVAVEYTGKLETGETFDTSKGKPPLEFEIGKGMVIKGFEEGVIGMNVGEEKDITIAAEDGYGKRNKNYIKELPKKSIPKDLEIKEGMLLIFKREDSMRVPATIREIKDDTVKVDSNHPLAGKNLKFHVKLVEIK
;
A
#
# COMPACT_ATOMS: atom_id res chain seq x y z
N MET A 1 -14.44 28.71 -10.07
CA MET A 1 -14.37 27.23 -10.08
C MET A 1 -14.00 26.72 -8.69
N LYS A 2 -14.67 25.67 -8.27
CA LYS A 2 -14.37 25.05 -6.98
C LYS A 2 -13.16 24.14 -7.11
N THR A 3 -12.19 24.27 -6.20
CA THR A 3 -11.06 23.36 -6.11
C THR A 3 -11.24 22.42 -4.92
N ALA A 4 -10.63 21.24 -4.98
CA ALA A 4 -10.68 20.27 -3.89
C ALA A 4 -9.96 20.82 -2.66
N GLN A 5 -10.62 20.76 -1.50
CA GLN A 5 -10.08 21.25 -0.24
C GLN A 5 -10.37 20.29 0.89
N LYS A 6 -9.65 20.46 1.99
CA LYS A 6 -9.86 19.66 3.19
C LYS A 6 -11.32 19.77 3.63
N GLY A 7 -11.94 18.63 3.87
CA GLY A 7 -13.36 18.53 4.22
C GLY A 7 -14.28 18.23 3.05
N ASP A 8 -13.78 18.35 1.83
CA ASP A 8 -14.57 18.02 0.64
C ASP A 8 -14.54 16.51 0.37
N THR A 9 -15.66 15.98 -0.11
CA THR A 9 -15.73 14.62 -0.63
C THR A 9 -15.52 14.67 -2.13
N VAL A 10 -14.54 13.93 -2.62
CA VAL A 10 -14.16 13.95 -4.02
C VAL A 10 -14.22 12.54 -4.63
N ALA A 11 -14.41 12.49 -5.94
CA ALA A 11 -14.32 11.26 -6.72
C ALA A 11 -13.15 11.41 -7.69
N VAL A 12 -12.23 10.47 -7.69
CA VAL A 12 -11.04 10.52 -8.52
C VAL A 12 -10.81 9.21 -9.27
N GLU A 13 -10.24 9.33 -10.45
CA GLU A 13 -9.71 8.19 -11.19
C GLU A 13 -8.19 8.23 -11.01
N TYR A 14 -7.57 7.07 -10.83
CA TYR A 14 -6.14 7.02 -10.58
C TYR A 14 -5.48 5.78 -11.15
N THR A 15 -4.18 5.89 -11.40
CA THR A 15 -3.30 4.76 -11.70
C THR A 15 -2.03 4.93 -10.86
N GLY A 16 -1.75 3.95 -10.02
CA GLY A 16 -0.57 3.95 -9.17
C GLY A 16 0.52 3.06 -9.74
N LYS A 17 1.74 3.60 -9.83
CA LYS A 17 2.91 2.87 -10.36
C LYS A 17 4.07 2.94 -9.40
N LEU A 18 4.91 1.92 -9.42
CA LEU A 18 6.19 1.91 -8.73
C LEU A 18 7.22 2.67 -9.58
N GLU A 19 8.37 3.00 -8.99
CA GLU A 19 9.47 3.65 -9.72
C GLU A 19 9.93 2.85 -10.94
N THR A 20 9.75 1.53 -10.89
CA THR A 20 10.07 0.63 -12.01
C THR A 20 9.10 0.77 -13.19
N GLY A 21 8.00 1.50 -13.02
CA GLY A 21 6.95 1.63 -14.03
C GLY A 21 5.84 0.59 -13.92
N GLU A 22 5.98 -0.37 -13.01
CA GLU A 22 4.98 -1.39 -12.78
C GLU A 22 3.73 -0.81 -12.12
N THR A 23 2.54 -1.08 -12.70
CA THR A 23 1.27 -0.64 -12.11
C THR A 23 0.89 -1.58 -10.98
N PHE A 24 0.71 -1.02 -9.78
CA PHE A 24 0.32 -1.82 -8.62
C PHE A 24 -1.15 -1.64 -8.25
N ASP A 25 -1.79 -0.56 -8.71
CA ASP A 25 -3.20 -0.31 -8.46
C ASP A 25 -3.74 0.67 -9.50
N THR A 26 -5.04 0.54 -9.81
CA THR A 26 -5.70 1.44 -10.75
C THR A 26 -7.20 1.40 -10.54
N SER A 27 -7.88 2.53 -10.82
CA SER A 27 -9.34 2.60 -10.83
C SER A 27 -9.93 2.24 -12.20
N LYS A 28 -9.08 2.00 -13.20
CA LYS A 28 -9.51 1.71 -14.57
C LYS A 28 -10.43 0.47 -14.59
N GLY A 29 -11.60 0.62 -15.19
CA GLY A 29 -12.60 -0.45 -15.21
C GLY A 29 -13.44 -0.55 -13.95
N LYS A 30 -13.26 0.37 -12.99
CA LYS A 30 -14.00 0.42 -11.72
C LYS A 30 -14.62 1.81 -11.55
N PRO A 31 -15.62 1.96 -10.65
CA PRO A 31 -16.12 3.29 -10.31
C PRO A 31 -14.97 4.15 -9.73
N PRO A 32 -15.04 5.48 -9.92
CA PRO A 32 -14.04 6.36 -9.32
C PRO A 32 -13.96 6.18 -7.80
N LEU A 33 -12.76 6.38 -7.26
CA LEU A 33 -12.55 6.32 -5.81
C LEU A 33 -13.14 7.56 -5.15
N GLU A 34 -14.04 7.36 -4.21
CA GLU A 34 -14.61 8.45 -3.42
C GLU A 34 -13.99 8.48 -2.03
N PHE A 35 -13.57 9.67 -1.59
CA PHE A 35 -13.05 9.82 -0.23
C PHE A 35 -13.21 11.25 0.24
N GLU A 36 -13.25 11.44 1.56
CA GLU A 36 -13.27 12.78 2.15
C GLU A 36 -11.84 13.21 2.47
N ILE A 37 -11.46 14.38 1.97
CA ILE A 37 -10.12 14.93 2.19
C ILE A 37 -9.96 15.36 3.65
N GLY A 38 -8.87 14.92 4.28
CA GLY A 38 -8.58 15.27 5.66
C GLY A 38 -9.01 14.23 6.69
N LYS A 39 -9.59 13.10 6.24
CA LYS A 39 -10.03 12.02 7.14
C LYS A 39 -9.08 10.84 7.20
N GLY A 40 -7.98 10.88 6.46
CA GLY A 40 -7.04 9.77 6.44
C GLY A 40 -7.54 8.51 5.76
N MET A 41 -8.52 8.63 4.87
CA MET A 41 -9.11 7.49 4.15
C MET A 41 -8.16 6.91 3.09
N VAL A 42 -7.22 7.73 2.62
CA VAL A 42 -6.18 7.34 1.65
C VAL A 42 -4.82 7.74 2.19
N ILE A 43 -3.75 7.27 1.56
CA ILE A 43 -2.39 7.62 2.01
C ILE A 43 -2.20 9.14 1.93
N LYS A 44 -1.41 9.66 2.89
CA LYS A 44 -1.21 11.09 3.08
C LYS A 44 -0.78 11.84 1.82
N GLY A 45 0.20 11.32 1.11
CA GLY A 45 0.70 11.97 -0.10
C GLY A 45 -0.34 12.07 -1.21
N PHE A 46 -1.20 11.06 -1.32
CA PHE A 46 -2.30 11.06 -2.28
C PHE A 46 -3.34 12.13 -1.93
N GLU A 47 -3.73 12.16 -0.67
CA GLU A 47 -4.71 13.13 -0.17
C GLU A 47 -4.24 14.58 -0.37
N GLU A 48 -3.00 14.88 0.02
CA GLU A 48 -2.41 16.20 -0.16
C GLU A 48 -2.28 16.59 -1.63
N GLY A 49 -1.98 15.62 -2.49
CA GLY A 49 -1.83 15.86 -3.92
C GLY A 49 -3.13 16.27 -4.62
N VAL A 50 -4.26 15.82 -4.09
CA VAL A 50 -5.58 16.14 -4.67
C VAL A 50 -6.04 17.52 -4.26
N ILE A 51 -5.57 18.04 -3.13
CA ILE A 51 -5.95 19.37 -2.66
C ILE A 51 -5.54 20.43 -3.68
N GLY A 52 -6.47 21.30 -4.05
CA GLY A 52 -6.23 22.36 -5.02
C GLY A 52 -6.53 22.00 -6.46
N MET A 53 -6.91 20.76 -6.74
CA MET A 53 -7.27 20.34 -8.09
C MET A 53 -8.66 20.82 -8.49
N ASN A 54 -8.80 21.14 -9.77
CA ASN A 54 -10.11 21.45 -10.35
C ASN A 54 -10.75 20.18 -10.93
N VAL A 55 -12.08 20.18 -11.01
CA VAL A 55 -12.79 19.06 -11.68
C VAL A 55 -12.32 18.96 -13.13
N GLY A 56 -11.93 17.77 -13.54
CA GLY A 56 -11.40 17.50 -14.87
C GLY A 56 -9.89 17.64 -14.98
N GLU A 57 -9.24 18.16 -13.96
CA GLU A 57 -7.78 18.31 -13.94
C GLU A 57 -7.11 16.95 -13.73
N GLU A 58 -5.99 16.75 -14.42
CA GLU A 58 -5.15 15.58 -14.24
C GLU A 58 -3.82 16.00 -13.66
N LYS A 59 -3.24 15.18 -12.79
CA LYS A 59 -2.01 15.51 -12.10
C LYS A 59 -1.21 14.25 -11.81
N ASP A 60 0.12 14.35 -11.93
CA ASP A 60 1.03 13.28 -11.50
C ASP A 60 1.53 13.62 -10.10
N ILE A 61 1.38 12.67 -9.19
CA ILE A 61 1.77 12.83 -7.79
C ILE A 61 2.87 11.81 -7.49
N THR A 62 4.01 12.30 -7.00
CA THR A 62 5.08 11.44 -6.52
C THR A 62 5.01 11.40 -5.00
N ILE A 63 4.93 10.21 -4.44
CA ILE A 63 4.79 10.00 -3.00
C ILE A 63 6.01 9.26 -2.49
N ALA A 64 6.75 9.86 -1.56
CA ALA A 64 7.86 9.19 -0.90
C ALA A 64 7.34 8.05 0.00
N ALA A 65 8.16 7.03 0.23
CA ALA A 65 7.76 5.89 1.05
C ALA A 65 7.18 6.30 2.40
N GLU A 66 7.77 7.28 3.06
CA GLU A 66 7.33 7.75 4.38
C GLU A 66 5.94 8.41 4.37
N ASP A 67 5.51 8.93 3.22
CA ASP A 67 4.17 9.53 3.05
C ASP A 67 3.19 8.55 2.38
N GLY A 68 3.67 7.38 1.98
CA GLY A 68 2.86 6.32 1.38
C GLY A 68 2.64 5.18 2.36
N TYR A 69 3.20 4.02 2.04
CA TYR A 69 3.04 2.82 2.87
C TYR A 69 4.10 2.69 3.96
N GLY A 70 4.89 3.75 4.17
CA GLY A 70 5.89 3.80 5.22
C GLY A 70 7.23 3.21 4.80
N LYS A 71 8.23 3.45 5.63
CA LYS A 71 9.57 2.89 5.43
C LYS A 71 9.56 1.42 5.84
N ARG A 72 10.43 0.66 5.19
CA ARG A 72 10.63 -0.73 5.57
C ARG A 72 11.28 -0.80 6.95
N ASN A 73 10.69 -1.57 7.87
CA ASN A 73 11.17 -1.69 9.24
C ASN A 73 11.83 -3.04 9.46
N LYS A 74 13.10 -3.03 9.86
CA LYS A 74 13.87 -4.25 10.15
C LYS A 74 13.26 -5.05 11.30
N ASN A 75 12.56 -4.41 12.22
CA ASN A 75 11.90 -5.09 13.34
C ASN A 75 10.75 -5.98 12.91
N TYR A 76 10.26 -5.82 11.68
CA TYR A 76 9.21 -6.67 11.11
C TYR A 76 9.77 -7.88 10.38
N ILE A 77 11.09 -8.02 10.34
CA ILE A 77 11.76 -9.20 9.78
C ILE A 77 12.16 -10.07 10.96
N LYS A 78 11.63 -11.29 11.00
CA LYS A 78 11.89 -12.22 12.09
C LYS A 78 12.32 -13.58 11.58
N GLU A 79 13.11 -14.27 12.39
CA GLU A 79 13.52 -15.63 12.11
C GLU A 79 12.70 -16.56 13.00
N LEU A 80 12.00 -17.51 12.40
CA LEU A 80 11.13 -18.46 13.10
C LEU A 80 11.64 -19.88 12.95
N PRO A 81 11.48 -20.75 13.98
CA PRO A 81 11.83 -22.16 13.82
C PRO A 81 10.94 -22.82 12.79
N LYS A 82 11.50 -23.69 11.95
CA LYS A 82 10.71 -24.43 10.96
C LYS A 82 9.60 -25.26 11.60
N LYS A 83 9.81 -25.73 12.84
CA LYS A 83 8.79 -26.48 13.57
C LYS A 83 7.54 -25.69 13.88
N SER A 84 7.59 -24.34 13.77
CA SER A 84 6.44 -23.46 13.91
C SER A 84 5.52 -23.52 12.68
N ILE A 85 6.00 -24.10 11.59
CA ILE A 85 5.26 -24.21 10.33
C ILE A 85 4.77 -25.65 10.20
N PRO A 86 3.49 -25.89 9.79
CA PRO A 86 3.01 -27.25 9.59
C PRO A 86 3.89 -28.04 8.64
N LYS A 87 4.22 -29.26 9.00
CA LYS A 87 5.13 -30.12 8.22
C LYS A 87 4.60 -30.46 6.84
N ASP A 88 3.28 -30.51 6.69
CA ASP A 88 2.62 -30.82 5.43
C ASP A 88 2.48 -29.59 4.52
N LEU A 89 2.89 -28.42 5.00
CA LEU A 89 2.90 -27.20 4.20
C LEU A 89 4.23 -27.07 3.49
N GLU A 90 4.17 -27.10 2.16
CA GLU A 90 5.36 -26.88 1.33
C GLU A 90 5.63 -25.38 1.24
N ILE A 91 6.79 -24.93 1.73
CA ILE A 91 7.14 -23.50 1.75
C ILE A 91 8.23 -23.20 0.71
N LYS A 92 8.15 -21.99 0.15
CA LYS A 92 9.11 -21.50 -0.84
C LYS A 92 9.42 -20.04 -0.55
N GLU A 93 10.62 -19.61 -0.92
CA GLU A 93 11.00 -18.19 -0.84
C GLU A 93 10.06 -17.35 -1.69
N GLY A 94 9.66 -16.19 -1.16
CA GLY A 94 8.71 -15.30 -1.82
C GLY A 94 7.24 -15.60 -1.52
N MET A 95 6.97 -16.72 -0.86
CA MET A 95 5.60 -17.11 -0.53
C MET A 95 5.01 -16.22 0.57
N LEU A 96 3.75 -15.82 0.41
CA LEU A 96 3.04 -15.05 1.43
C LEU A 96 2.25 -16.00 2.32
N LEU A 97 2.50 -15.93 3.62
CA LEU A 97 1.77 -16.72 4.62
C LEU A 97 1.11 -15.79 5.62
N ILE A 98 0.04 -16.28 6.22
CA ILE A 98 -0.64 -15.55 7.30
C ILE A 98 -0.31 -16.25 8.62
N PHE A 99 0.32 -15.50 9.52
CA PHE A 99 0.72 -16.00 10.83
C PHE A 99 -0.24 -15.47 11.89
N LYS A 100 -0.53 -16.31 12.87
CA LYS A 100 -1.36 -15.93 14.01
C LYS A 100 -0.44 -15.45 15.14
N ARG A 101 -0.67 -14.24 15.62
CA ARG A 101 0.07 -13.70 16.76
C ARG A 101 -0.53 -14.19 18.07
N GLU A 102 0.17 -13.95 19.16
CA GLU A 102 -0.29 -14.33 20.51
C GLU A 102 -1.63 -13.68 20.89
N ASP A 103 -1.86 -12.46 20.38
CA ASP A 103 -3.11 -11.73 20.59
C ASP A 103 -4.24 -12.16 19.64
N SER A 104 -4.06 -13.28 18.95
CA SER A 104 -4.99 -13.84 17.95
C SER A 104 -5.12 -13.01 16.67
N MET A 105 -4.35 -11.95 16.51
CA MET A 105 -4.31 -11.19 15.25
C MET A 105 -3.57 -11.98 14.17
N ARG A 106 -4.11 -11.94 12.97
CA ARG A 106 -3.47 -12.55 11.80
C ARG A 106 -2.61 -11.52 11.09
N VAL A 107 -1.36 -11.87 10.85
CA VAL A 107 -0.39 -10.97 10.22
C VAL A 107 0.14 -11.63 8.95
N PRO A 108 0.00 -10.97 7.78
CA PRO A 108 0.62 -11.50 6.56
C PRO A 108 2.12 -11.27 6.60
N ALA A 109 2.89 -12.26 6.17
CA ALA A 109 4.34 -12.15 6.10
C ALA A 109 4.87 -12.92 4.89
N THR A 110 5.92 -12.40 4.28
CA THR A 110 6.57 -13.01 3.12
C THR A 110 7.78 -13.82 3.58
N ILE A 111 7.91 -15.03 3.06
CA ILE A 111 9.08 -15.87 3.34
C ILE A 111 10.25 -15.30 2.53
N ARG A 112 11.30 -14.83 3.22
CA ARG A 112 12.48 -14.24 2.58
C ARG A 112 13.61 -15.24 2.38
N GLU A 113 13.81 -16.13 3.36
CA GLU A 113 14.91 -17.07 3.34
C GLU A 113 14.50 -18.34 4.09
N ILE A 114 14.87 -19.48 3.56
CA ILE A 114 14.63 -20.77 4.20
C ILE A 114 16.00 -21.37 4.54
N LYS A 115 16.24 -21.55 5.84
CA LYS A 115 17.47 -22.20 6.34
C LYS A 115 17.14 -23.61 6.80
N ASP A 116 18.15 -24.36 7.24
CA ASP A 116 17.97 -25.75 7.67
C ASP A 116 16.94 -25.91 8.81
N ASP A 117 17.05 -25.05 9.85
CA ASP A 117 16.19 -25.14 11.03
C ASP A 117 15.23 -23.96 11.20
N THR A 118 15.40 -22.90 10.42
CA THR A 118 14.64 -21.67 10.59
C THR A 118 14.18 -21.10 9.25
N VAL A 119 13.21 -20.17 9.35
CA VAL A 119 12.67 -19.46 8.19
C VAL A 119 12.64 -17.98 8.54
N LYS A 120 13.17 -17.17 7.65
CA LYS A 120 13.15 -15.72 7.79
C LYS A 120 11.90 -15.15 7.13
N VAL A 121 11.07 -14.47 7.90
CA VAL A 121 9.81 -13.91 7.42
C VAL A 121 9.80 -12.39 7.58
N ASP A 122 9.14 -11.72 6.64
CA ASP A 122 9.07 -10.27 6.54
C ASP A 122 7.61 -9.84 6.53
N SER A 123 7.16 -9.17 7.61
CA SER A 123 5.78 -8.69 7.74
C SER A 123 5.60 -7.22 7.34
N ASN A 124 6.60 -6.62 6.71
CA ASN A 124 6.43 -5.28 6.12
C ASN A 124 5.38 -5.32 5.01
N HIS A 125 4.66 -4.20 4.84
CA HIS A 125 3.77 -4.08 3.69
C HIS A 125 4.58 -4.28 2.39
N PRO A 126 4.02 -4.97 1.38
CA PRO A 126 4.75 -5.20 0.13
C PRO A 126 5.27 -3.92 -0.55
N LEU A 127 4.59 -2.80 -0.34
CA LEU A 127 4.98 -1.50 -0.90
C LEU A 127 5.77 -0.64 0.07
N ALA A 128 6.06 -1.12 1.28
CA ALA A 128 6.86 -0.38 2.25
C ALA A 128 8.28 -0.16 1.72
N GLY A 129 8.81 1.03 1.95
CA GLY A 129 10.13 1.42 1.49
C GLY A 129 10.19 1.79 0.01
N LYS A 130 9.06 1.82 -0.68
CA LYS A 130 8.99 2.15 -2.10
C LYS A 130 8.36 3.50 -2.33
N ASN A 131 8.94 4.29 -3.21
CA ASN A 131 8.33 5.53 -3.67
C ASN A 131 7.28 5.20 -4.72
N LEU A 132 6.21 5.97 -4.73
CA LEU A 132 5.04 5.69 -5.56
C LEU A 132 4.77 6.87 -6.49
N LYS A 133 4.21 6.57 -7.66
CA LYS A 133 3.75 7.59 -8.60
C LYS A 133 2.29 7.33 -8.93
N PHE A 134 1.47 8.35 -8.75
CA PHE A 134 0.05 8.28 -9.09
C PHE A 134 -0.29 9.27 -10.18
N HIS A 135 -1.01 8.82 -11.18
CA HIS A 135 -1.66 9.71 -12.13
C HIS A 135 -3.12 9.81 -11.69
N VAL A 136 -3.57 11.01 -11.38
CA VAL A 136 -4.88 11.24 -10.76
C VAL A 136 -5.68 12.21 -11.60
N LYS A 137 -6.96 11.91 -11.82
CA LYS A 137 -7.91 12.81 -12.46
C LYS A 137 -9.06 13.06 -11.49
N LEU A 138 -9.30 14.33 -11.19
CA LEU A 138 -10.43 14.71 -10.33
C LEU A 138 -11.70 14.72 -11.17
N VAL A 139 -12.62 13.80 -10.85
CA VAL A 139 -13.86 13.63 -11.62
C VAL A 139 -14.97 14.51 -11.07
N GLU A 140 -15.09 14.59 -9.76
CA GLU A 140 -16.20 15.30 -9.11
C GLU A 140 -15.82 15.77 -7.70
N ILE A 141 -16.37 16.90 -7.30
CA ILE A 141 -16.34 17.38 -5.92
C ILE A 141 -17.80 17.41 -5.46
N LYS A 142 -18.08 16.64 -4.44
CA LYS A 142 -19.44 16.50 -3.92
C LYS A 142 -19.77 17.51 -2.83
#